data_cb77551d9f20b13b87408b6fc4228e36
#
_entry.id   cb77551d9f20b13b87408b6fc4228e36
#
_cell.length_a   1.000
_cell.length_b   1.000
_cell.length_c   1.000
_cell.angle_alpha   90.00
_cell.angle_beta   90.00
_cell.angle_gamma   90.00
#
_symmetry.space_group_name_H-M   'P 1'
#
loop_
_entity.id
_entity.type
_entity.pdbx_description
1 polymer ?
#
loop_
_entity_poly.entity_id
_entity_poly.type
_entity_poly.pdbx_seq_one_letter_code
_entity_poly.pdbx_strand_id
1 'polypeptide(L)'
;SLIHIVGKYIRKTGDTSILNETVAGRTVYQRMVGMIDYLMRERYNEQYGLLYGAMTADWGDVQPNDDFGCDMNELSDPAIDVYDNAMFIIALDYMDEMTTDEADKLRWKELRQHISTNVRKHLWDAQRQKFIPHIYPENSPIPEGFNELDVHYHGGTAIAIEAGLLSPEEIATVNAQMLENVRLSGMPSIGLTLYPTYPENFFRGGMSKAYIYQNGGDWTW
;
A
#
# COMPACT_ATOMS: atom_id res chain seq x y z
N SER A 1 0.57 -4.54 10.17
CA SER A 1 1.09 -3.61 11.16
C SER A 1 0.34 -3.67 12.49
N LEU A 2 0.91 -3.08 13.59
CA LEU A 2 0.34 -3.14 14.94
C LEU A 2 -1.10 -2.60 14.99
N ILE A 3 -1.38 -1.45 14.38
CA ILE A 3 -2.71 -0.82 14.39
C ILE A 3 -3.77 -1.77 13.82
N HIS A 4 -3.49 -2.43 12.69
CA HIS A 4 -4.41 -3.39 12.06
C HIS A 4 -4.66 -4.61 12.96
N ILE A 5 -3.60 -5.15 13.60
CA ILE A 5 -3.74 -6.32 14.49
C ILE A 5 -4.60 -5.96 15.69
N VAL A 6 -4.33 -4.83 16.36
CA VAL A 6 -5.10 -4.36 17.52
C VAL A 6 -6.55 -4.06 17.13
N GLY A 7 -6.77 -3.36 16.01
CA GLY A 7 -8.12 -3.07 15.51
C GLY A 7 -8.92 -4.33 15.20
N LYS A 8 -8.32 -5.29 14.48
CA LYS A 8 -8.96 -6.60 14.20
C LYS A 8 -9.23 -7.39 15.49
N TYR A 9 -8.32 -7.35 16.45
CA TYR A 9 -8.52 -7.98 17.75
C TYR A 9 -9.73 -7.40 18.47
N ILE A 10 -9.81 -6.07 18.59
CA ILE A 10 -10.92 -5.39 19.26
C ILE A 10 -12.25 -5.65 18.53
N ARG A 11 -12.29 -5.54 17.20
CA ARG A 11 -13.50 -5.87 16.42
C ARG A 11 -13.97 -7.31 16.67
N LYS A 12 -13.04 -8.25 16.85
CA LYS A 12 -13.36 -9.67 17.03
C LYS A 12 -13.78 -10.01 18.47
N THR A 13 -13.17 -9.38 19.48
CA THR A 13 -13.33 -9.74 20.90
C THR A 13 -14.19 -8.76 21.69
N GLY A 14 -14.29 -7.50 21.26
CA GLY A 14 -14.86 -6.40 22.02
C GLY A 14 -13.95 -5.91 23.16
N ASP A 15 -12.76 -6.50 23.31
CA ASP A 15 -11.85 -6.15 24.40
C ASP A 15 -11.02 -4.91 24.06
N THR A 16 -11.42 -3.78 24.61
CA THR A 16 -10.70 -2.50 24.49
C THR A 16 -9.63 -2.30 25.57
N SER A 17 -9.52 -3.19 26.55
CA SER A 17 -8.55 -3.04 27.66
C SER A 17 -7.10 -3.07 27.16
N ILE A 18 -6.83 -3.79 26.05
CA ILE A 18 -5.53 -3.84 25.39
C ILE A 18 -4.97 -2.44 25.05
N LEU A 19 -5.83 -1.45 24.80
CA LEU A 19 -5.38 -0.09 24.48
C LEU A 19 -4.65 0.58 25.65
N ASN A 20 -4.96 0.18 26.88
CA ASN A 20 -4.38 0.69 28.12
C ASN A 20 -3.19 -0.13 28.62
N GLU A 21 -2.94 -1.30 28.03
CA GLU A 21 -1.76 -2.10 28.35
C GLU A 21 -0.49 -1.28 28.11
N THR A 22 0.43 -1.35 29.09
CA THR A 22 1.66 -0.54 29.05
C THR A 22 2.86 -1.39 28.68
N VAL A 23 3.55 -0.97 27.60
CA VAL A 23 4.80 -1.58 27.14
C VAL A 23 5.88 -0.50 27.12
N ALA A 24 6.96 -0.70 27.90
CA ALA A 24 8.07 0.25 28.01
C ALA A 24 7.60 1.70 28.28
N GLY A 25 6.70 1.89 29.24
CA GLY A 25 6.26 3.21 29.73
C GLY A 25 5.24 3.96 28.86
N ARG A 26 4.73 3.31 27.78
CA ARG A 26 3.67 3.89 26.93
C ARG A 26 2.55 2.88 26.76
N THR A 27 1.31 3.36 26.71
CA THR A 27 0.17 2.50 26.40
C THR A 27 0.24 2.02 24.94
N VAL A 28 -0.45 0.92 24.62
CA VAL A 28 -0.58 0.45 23.24
C VAL A 28 -1.17 1.54 22.36
N TYR A 29 -2.21 2.27 22.81
CA TYR A 29 -2.78 3.39 22.05
C TYR A 29 -1.74 4.48 21.79
N GLN A 30 -0.99 4.92 22.82
CA GLN A 30 0.05 5.93 22.64
C GLN A 30 1.16 5.50 21.67
N ARG A 31 1.45 4.19 21.58
CA ARG A 31 2.39 3.66 20.60
C ARG A 31 1.85 3.75 19.19
N MET A 32 0.57 3.43 19.01
CA MET A 32 -0.09 3.54 17.70
C MET A 32 -0.15 4.99 17.21
N VAL A 33 -0.49 5.95 18.10
CA VAL A 33 -0.38 7.38 17.78
C VAL A 33 1.05 7.74 17.35
N GLY A 34 2.04 7.33 18.15
CA GLY A 34 3.45 7.59 17.82
C GLY A 34 3.92 6.98 16.49
N MET A 35 3.33 5.86 16.05
CA MET A 35 3.61 5.30 14.72
C MET A 35 3.07 6.17 13.59
N ILE A 36 1.86 6.70 13.75
CA ILE A 36 1.27 7.64 12.77
C ILE A 36 2.10 8.93 12.72
N ASP A 37 2.43 9.50 13.88
CA ASP A 37 3.27 10.70 13.96
C ASP A 37 4.64 10.50 13.30
N TYR A 38 5.24 9.32 13.48
CA TYR A 38 6.49 8.95 12.82
C TYR A 38 6.34 8.93 11.30
N LEU A 39 5.33 8.24 10.77
CA LEU A 39 5.09 8.17 9.32
C LEU A 39 4.85 9.56 8.72
N MET A 40 4.05 10.39 9.37
CA MET A 40 3.78 11.76 8.91
C MET A 40 5.01 12.66 8.95
N ARG A 41 5.96 12.42 9.85
CA ARG A 41 7.19 13.18 9.93
C ARG A 41 8.28 12.69 8.98
N GLU A 42 8.42 11.37 8.82
CA GLU A 42 9.57 10.76 8.14
C GLU A 42 9.25 10.25 6.72
N ARG A 43 7.97 10.02 6.43
CA ARG A 43 7.51 9.34 5.20
C ARG A 43 6.38 10.07 4.47
N TYR A 44 6.13 11.33 4.80
CA TYR A 44 5.10 12.12 4.15
C TYR A 44 5.71 13.07 3.12
N ASN A 45 5.21 13.00 1.90
CA ASN A 45 5.58 13.90 0.82
C ASN A 45 4.55 15.03 0.71
N GLU A 46 4.95 16.26 1.03
CA GLU A 46 4.05 17.43 1.06
C GLU A 46 3.52 17.80 -0.34
N GLN A 47 4.30 17.57 -1.39
CA GLN A 47 3.89 17.91 -2.77
C GLN A 47 2.68 17.09 -3.22
N TYR A 48 2.66 15.81 -2.88
CA TYR A 48 1.57 14.90 -3.24
C TYR A 48 0.55 14.72 -2.14
N GLY A 49 0.89 15.07 -0.89
CA GLY A 49 0.03 14.83 0.28
C GLY A 49 -0.17 13.35 0.60
N LEU A 50 0.85 12.52 0.35
CA LEU A 50 0.82 11.06 0.46
C LEU A 50 2.08 10.52 1.13
N LEU A 51 1.99 9.32 1.68
CA LEU A 51 3.15 8.59 2.19
C LEU A 51 3.96 8.02 1.03
N TYR A 52 5.28 7.94 1.23
CA TYR A 52 6.20 7.29 0.32
C TYR A 52 7.00 6.19 1.02
N GLY A 53 7.38 5.17 0.28
CA GLY A 53 8.26 4.09 0.67
C GLY A 53 9.38 3.88 -0.35
N ALA A 54 10.00 2.71 -0.34
CA ALA A 54 10.86 2.27 -1.42
C ALA A 54 10.02 1.74 -2.58
N MET A 55 10.48 1.90 -3.81
CA MET A 55 9.89 1.26 -4.99
C MET A 55 10.00 -0.26 -4.86
N THR A 56 8.87 -0.94 -4.88
CA THR A 56 8.76 -2.39 -4.79
C THR A 56 7.78 -2.93 -5.84
N ALA A 57 7.72 -4.24 -6.01
CA ALA A 57 6.73 -4.88 -6.87
C ALA A 57 5.40 -5.05 -6.11
N ASP A 58 4.55 -4.04 -6.11
CA ASP A 58 3.31 -4.01 -5.30
C ASP A 58 3.68 -4.19 -3.80
N TRP A 59 3.19 -5.20 -3.13
CA TRP A 59 3.53 -5.56 -1.74
C TRP A 59 4.80 -6.42 -1.63
N GLY A 60 5.49 -6.70 -2.73
CA GLY A 60 6.65 -7.59 -2.76
C GLY A 60 7.92 -6.96 -2.16
N ASP A 61 8.73 -7.79 -1.52
CA ASP A 61 9.97 -7.39 -0.86
C ASP A 61 11.16 -7.42 -1.86
N VAL A 62 11.07 -6.64 -2.92
CA VAL A 62 12.11 -6.50 -3.95
C VAL A 62 12.29 -5.06 -4.36
N GLN A 63 13.53 -4.64 -4.59
CA GLN A 63 13.87 -3.31 -5.06
C GLN A 63 14.79 -3.37 -6.30
N PRO A 64 14.77 -2.33 -7.18
CA PRO A 64 15.62 -2.32 -8.37
C PRO A 64 17.11 -2.25 -8.05
N ASN A 65 17.49 -1.50 -7.04
CA ASN A 65 18.89 -1.15 -6.75
C ASN A 65 19.40 -1.71 -5.43
N ASP A 66 18.58 -2.38 -4.62
CA ASP A 66 18.97 -2.95 -3.34
C ASP A 66 18.70 -4.46 -3.27
N ASP A 67 19.66 -5.17 -2.68
CA ASP A 67 19.54 -6.61 -2.40
C ASP A 67 18.72 -6.92 -1.15
N PHE A 68 18.42 -5.93 -0.30
CA PHE A 68 17.59 -6.04 0.90
C PHE A 68 16.20 -5.45 0.65
N GLY A 69 15.33 -6.23 0.03
CA GLY A 69 14.07 -5.80 -0.54
C GLY A 69 13.10 -5.01 0.35
N CYS A 70 13.14 -5.15 1.68
CA CYS A 70 12.25 -4.44 2.59
C CYS A 70 12.91 -3.25 3.32
N ASP A 71 14.23 -3.07 3.19
CA ASP A 71 14.93 -1.96 3.83
C ASP A 71 14.88 -0.71 2.98
N MET A 72 14.51 0.42 3.58
CA MET A 72 14.63 1.72 2.92
C MET A 72 15.92 2.39 3.37
N ASN A 73 16.87 2.50 2.45
CA ASN A 73 18.20 3.03 2.66
C ASN A 73 18.65 3.93 1.47
N GLU A 74 19.93 4.27 1.41
CA GLU A 74 20.49 5.16 0.38
C GLU A 74 20.44 4.59 -1.04
N LEU A 75 20.21 3.28 -1.21
CA LEU A 75 20.08 2.62 -2.51
C LEU A 75 18.64 2.51 -2.98
N SER A 76 17.69 2.80 -2.10
CA SER A 76 16.26 2.71 -2.41
C SER A 76 15.81 3.85 -3.29
N ASP A 77 14.96 3.56 -4.26
CA ASP A 77 14.26 4.55 -5.08
C ASP A 77 12.96 4.96 -4.38
N PRO A 78 12.82 6.22 -3.90
CA PRO A 78 11.58 6.65 -3.25
C PRO A 78 10.39 6.60 -4.20
N ALA A 79 9.30 5.97 -3.77
CA ALA A 79 8.08 5.86 -4.54
C ALA A 79 6.84 6.02 -3.67
N ILE A 80 5.79 6.55 -4.27
CA ILE A 80 4.45 6.66 -3.69
C ILE A 80 3.57 5.67 -4.44
N ASP A 81 2.93 4.76 -3.72
CA ASP A 81 2.03 3.75 -4.27
C ASP A 81 0.67 3.71 -3.58
N VAL A 82 -0.25 2.95 -4.15
CA VAL A 82 -1.59 2.81 -3.61
C VAL A 82 -1.64 1.86 -2.41
N TYR A 83 -0.78 0.82 -2.37
CA TYR A 83 -0.81 -0.18 -1.30
C TYR A 83 -0.52 0.45 0.05
N ASP A 84 0.60 1.16 0.18
CA ASP A 84 1.01 1.82 1.42
C ASP A 84 -0.01 2.85 1.91
N ASN A 85 -0.52 3.68 0.99
CA ASN A 85 -1.47 4.72 1.32
C ASN A 85 -2.86 4.16 1.66
N ALA A 86 -3.33 3.10 0.99
CA ALA A 86 -4.58 2.42 1.33
C ALA A 86 -4.48 1.69 2.69
N MET A 87 -3.35 1.03 2.98
CA MET A 87 -3.08 0.45 4.29
C MET A 87 -3.06 1.51 5.39
N PHE A 88 -2.55 2.70 5.10
CA PHE A 88 -2.57 3.82 6.04
C PHE A 88 -3.99 4.33 6.30
N ILE A 89 -4.83 4.45 5.26
CA ILE A 89 -6.25 4.81 5.40
C ILE A 89 -6.98 3.82 6.31
N ILE A 90 -6.80 2.51 6.12
CA ILE A 90 -7.39 1.48 6.98
C ILE A 90 -6.88 1.61 8.43
N ALA A 91 -5.60 1.94 8.62
CA ALA A 91 -5.08 2.18 9.96
C ALA A 91 -5.75 3.38 10.63
N LEU A 92 -6.02 4.46 9.90
CA LEU A 92 -6.73 5.64 10.41
C LEU A 92 -8.19 5.34 10.76
N ASP A 93 -8.88 4.49 9.98
CA ASP A 93 -10.22 4.01 10.29
C ASP A 93 -10.24 3.23 11.63
N TYR A 94 -9.25 2.36 11.85
CA TYR A 94 -9.10 1.68 13.14
C TYR A 94 -8.80 2.65 14.30
N MET A 95 -7.98 3.68 14.07
CA MET A 95 -7.70 4.67 15.12
C MET A 95 -8.94 5.47 15.51
N ASP A 96 -9.79 5.86 14.53
CA ASP A 96 -11.08 6.52 14.81
C ASP A 96 -12.03 5.61 15.62
N GLU A 97 -12.08 4.32 15.27
CA GLU A 97 -12.92 3.34 15.99
C GLU A 97 -12.45 3.08 17.43
N MET A 98 -11.13 3.09 17.66
CA MET A 98 -10.53 2.75 18.94
C MET A 98 -10.47 3.88 19.94
N THR A 99 -10.72 5.13 19.54
CA THR A 99 -10.71 6.27 20.46
C THR A 99 -12.11 6.73 20.85
N THR A 100 -12.25 7.24 22.08
CA THR A 100 -13.44 7.96 22.53
C THR A 100 -13.17 9.45 22.66
N ASP A 101 -11.95 9.91 22.46
CA ASP A 101 -11.57 11.31 22.48
C ASP A 101 -12.00 11.99 21.18
N GLU A 102 -12.81 13.04 21.27
CA GLU A 102 -13.38 13.72 20.10
C GLU A 102 -12.32 14.50 19.28
N ALA A 103 -11.24 14.97 19.91
CA ALA A 103 -10.16 15.62 19.19
C ALA A 103 -9.34 14.61 18.36
N ASP A 104 -9.07 13.45 18.93
CA ASP A 104 -8.43 12.34 18.22
C ASP A 104 -9.31 11.86 17.07
N LYS A 105 -10.62 11.67 17.29
CA LYS A 105 -11.54 11.28 16.20
C LYS A 105 -11.52 12.27 15.06
N LEU A 106 -11.58 13.55 15.35
CA LEU A 106 -11.52 14.59 14.32
C LEU A 106 -10.20 14.50 13.55
N ARG A 107 -9.08 14.40 14.27
CA ARG A 107 -7.75 14.26 13.68
C ARG A 107 -7.66 13.09 12.70
N TRP A 108 -8.13 11.90 13.11
CA TRP A 108 -8.05 10.70 12.27
C TRP A 108 -8.95 10.80 11.04
N LYS A 109 -10.14 11.36 11.20
CA LYS A 109 -11.06 11.59 10.07
C LYS A 109 -10.52 12.60 9.06
N GLU A 110 -9.97 13.71 9.52
CA GLU A 110 -9.38 14.73 8.66
C GLU A 110 -8.17 14.18 7.89
N LEU A 111 -7.27 13.48 8.59
CA LEU A 111 -6.11 12.86 7.96
C LEU A 111 -6.53 11.79 6.95
N ARG A 112 -7.46 10.91 7.32
CA ARG A 112 -8.05 9.92 6.41
C ARG A 112 -8.61 10.56 5.15
N GLN A 113 -9.43 11.59 5.30
CA GLN A 113 -10.03 12.28 4.16
C GLN A 113 -8.96 12.93 3.27
N HIS A 114 -7.96 13.53 3.87
CA HIS A 114 -6.84 14.15 3.17
C HIS A 114 -6.07 13.12 2.32
N ILE A 115 -5.66 12.00 2.91
CA ILE A 115 -4.94 10.93 2.19
C ILE A 115 -5.83 10.34 1.10
N SER A 116 -7.10 10.01 1.40
CA SER A 116 -8.02 9.44 0.41
C SER A 116 -8.23 10.34 -0.81
N THR A 117 -8.38 11.64 -0.57
CA THR A 117 -8.51 12.64 -1.65
C THR A 117 -7.27 12.67 -2.52
N ASN A 118 -6.08 12.63 -1.93
CA ASN A 118 -4.82 12.68 -2.67
C ASN A 118 -4.51 11.37 -3.39
N VAL A 119 -4.85 10.20 -2.82
CA VAL A 119 -4.78 8.91 -3.54
C VAL A 119 -5.63 8.96 -4.81
N ARG A 120 -6.89 9.40 -4.68
CA ARG A 120 -7.78 9.52 -5.85
C ARG A 120 -7.28 10.53 -6.89
N LYS A 121 -6.72 11.64 -6.44
CA LYS A 121 -6.23 12.71 -7.31
C LYS A 121 -4.96 12.32 -8.06
N HIS A 122 -4.04 11.62 -7.41
CA HIS A 122 -2.68 11.43 -7.93
C HIS A 122 -2.40 10.02 -8.44
N LEU A 123 -3.04 9.00 -7.86
CA LEU A 123 -2.78 7.60 -8.18
C LEU A 123 -3.88 6.94 -9.02
N TRP A 124 -5.10 7.49 -9.06
CA TRP A 124 -6.17 6.93 -9.89
C TRP A 124 -6.12 7.46 -11.33
N ASP A 125 -5.90 6.56 -12.29
CA ASP A 125 -6.02 6.86 -13.70
C ASP A 125 -7.47 6.65 -14.16
N ALA A 126 -8.21 7.75 -14.31
CA ALA A 126 -9.61 7.70 -14.72
C ALA A 126 -9.80 7.24 -16.19
N GLN A 127 -8.78 7.39 -17.03
CA GLN A 127 -8.85 6.93 -18.42
C GLN A 127 -8.66 5.41 -18.51
N ARG A 128 -7.69 4.87 -17.75
CA ARG A 128 -7.40 3.43 -17.69
C ARG A 128 -8.29 2.69 -16.69
N GLN A 129 -9.01 3.43 -15.82
CA GLN A 129 -9.85 2.89 -14.74
C GLN A 129 -9.07 1.93 -13.83
N LYS A 130 -7.88 2.34 -13.41
CA LYS A 130 -7.01 1.60 -12.48
C LYS A 130 -6.09 2.55 -11.74
N PHE A 131 -5.45 2.07 -10.67
CA PHE A 131 -4.34 2.79 -10.05
C PHE A 131 -3.08 2.67 -10.90
N ILE A 132 -2.30 3.75 -10.99
CA ILE A 132 -0.94 3.70 -11.51
C ILE A 132 -0.04 3.02 -10.47
N PRO A 133 1.02 2.30 -10.88
CA PRO A 133 1.92 1.64 -9.94
C PRO A 133 2.58 2.62 -8.98
N HIS A 134 3.31 3.59 -9.51
CA HIS A 134 4.09 4.52 -8.70
C HIS A 134 4.03 5.97 -9.18
N ILE A 135 4.30 6.87 -8.22
CA ILE A 135 4.79 8.22 -8.47
C ILE A 135 6.19 8.28 -7.87
N TYR A 136 7.16 8.75 -8.64
CA TYR A 136 8.53 8.95 -8.19
C TYR A 136 8.73 10.43 -7.83
N PRO A 137 8.90 10.76 -6.52
CA PRO A 137 9.16 12.15 -6.11
C PRO A 137 10.51 12.68 -6.63
N GLU A 138 11.42 11.78 -6.92
CA GLU A 138 12.76 12.04 -7.43
C GLU A 138 12.94 11.38 -8.81
N ASN A 139 13.99 10.60 -8.98
CA ASN A 139 14.26 9.91 -10.24
C ASN A 139 13.52 8.58 -10.30
N SER A 140 12.97 8.26 -11.46
CA SER A 140 12.37 6.95 -11.71
C SER A 140 13.45 5.93 -12.05
N PRO A 141 13.46 4.72 -11.44
CA PRO A 141 14.36 3.64 -11.82
C PRO A 141 13.89 2.88 -13.06
N ILE A 142 12.75 3.21 -13.60
CA ILE A 142 12.13 2.49 -14.73
C ILE A 142 13.01 2.61 -15.98
N PRO A 143 13.38 1.50 -16.64
CA PRO A 143 14.23 1.52 -17.80
C PRO A 143 13.54 2.17 -19.01
N GLU A 144 14.34 2.81 -19.86
CA GLU A 144 13.84 3.39 -21.10
C GLU A 144 13.12 2.33 -21.96
N GLY A 145 11.96 2.70 -22.50
CA GLY A 145 11.14 1.83 -23.34
C GLY A 145 10.18 0.89 -22.59
N PHE A 146 10.24 0.82 -21.26
CA PHE A 146 9.22 0.14 -20.46
C PHE A 146 8.15 1.12 -19.97
N ASN A 147 6.90 0.83 -20.28
CA ASN A 147 5.78 1.66 -19.83
C ASN A 147 5.16 1.08 -18.55
N GLU A 148 5.60 1.54 -17.39
CA GLU A 148 5.09 1.10 -16.10
C GLU A 148 3.58 1.33 -15.93
N LEU A 149 3.01 2.32 -16.62
CA LEU A 149 1.57 2.58 -16.56
C LEU A 149 0.71 1.43 -17.12
N ASP A 150 1.30 0.50 -17.86
CA ASP A 150 0.59 -0.69 -18.34
C ASP A 150 0.48 -1.76 -17.24
N VAL A 151 1.36 -1.73 -16.23
CA VAL A 151 1.35 -2.67 -15.11
C VAL A 151 0.13 -2.41 -14.21
N HIS A 152 -0.57 -3.47 -13.83
CA HIS A 152 -1.69 -3.44 -12.89
C HIS A 152 -1.28 -4.14 -11.58
N TYR A 153 -1.29 -3.42 -10.50
CA TYR A 153 -1.04 -3.93 -9.15
C TYR A 153 -2.33 -4.49 -8.55
N HIS A 154 -2.38 -5.82 -8.38
CA HIS A 154 -3.55 -6.51 -7.87
C HIS A 154 -3.67 -6.36 -6.36
N GLY A 155 -2.55 -6.47 -5.62
CA GLY A 155 -2.53 -6.33 -4.17
C GLY A 155 -2.93 -4.92 -3.74
N GLY A 156 -2.28 -3.90 -4.30
CA GLY A 156 -2.62 -2.50 -4.03
C GLY A 156 -4.07 -2.16 -4.37
N THR A 157 -4.60 -2.71 -5.49
CA THR A 157 -6.00 -2.52 -5.89
C THR A 157 -6.95 -3.18 -4.89
N ALA A 158 -6.65 -4.40 -4.42
CA ALA A 158 -7.49 -5.10 -3.43
C ALA A 158 -7.56 -4.35 -2.10
N ILE A 159 -6.42 -3.83 -1.62
CA ILE A 159 -6.38 -3.02 -0.39
C ILE A 159 -7.09 -1.68 -0.58
N ALA A 160 -7.00 -1.06 -1.77
CA ALA A 160 -7.75 0.16 -2.08
C ALA A 160 -9.28 -0.04 -2.06
N ILE A 161 -9.74 -1.22 -2.48
CA ILE A 161 -11.15 -1.62 -2.34
C ILE A 161 -11.54 -1.73 -0.86
N GLU A 162 -10.73 -2.41 -0.03
CA GLU A 162 -10.97 -2.53 1.42
C GLU A 162 -10.96 -1.16 2.11
N ALA A 163 -10.10 -0.24 1.68
CA ALA A 163 -10.03 1.13 2.18
C ALA A 163 -11.21 2.03 1.73
N GLY A 164 -12.11 1.52 0.89
CA GLY A 164 -13.27 2.27 0.40
C GLY A 164 -12.92 3.39 -0.58
N LEU A 165 -11.85 3.22 -1.34
CA LEU A 165 -11.37 4.22 -2.30
C LEU A 165 -12.08 4.17 -3.66
N LEU A 166 -12.82 3.10 -3.96
CA LEU A 166 -13.48 2.88 -5.24
C LEU A 166 -14.99 2.79 -5.10
N SER A 167 -15.73 3.26 -6.12
CA SER A 167 -17.16 3.05 -6.23
C SER A 167 -17.48 1.60 -6.63
N PRO A 168 -18.72 1.13 -6.45
CA PRO A 168 -19.14 -0.20 -6.92
C PRO A 168 -18.87 -0.43 -8.41
N GLU A 169 -19.05 0.58 -9.25
CA GLU A 169 -18.82 0.52 -10.69
C GLU A 169 -17.34 0.41 -11.01
N GLU A 170 -16.49 1.17 -10.30
CA GLU A 170 -15.04 1.09 -10.42
C GLU A 170 -14.53 -0.28 -9.94
N ILE A 171 -15.07 -0.81 -8.83
CA ILE A 171 -14.75 -2.16 -8.34
C ILE A 171 -15.08 -3.22 -9.39
N ALA A 172 -16.24 -3.13 -10.03
CA ALA A 172 -16.60 -4.05 -11.09
C ALA A 172 -15.63 -3.98 -12.27
N THR A 173 -15.19 -2.78 -12.63
CA THR A 173 -14.23 -2.55 -13.72
C THR A 173 -12.85 -3.13 -13.39
N VAL A 174 -12.26 -2.79 -12.23
CA VAL A 174 -10.94 -3.32 -11.86
C VAL A 174 -10.98 -4.83 -11.66
N ASN A 175 -12.07 -5.39 -11.13
CA ASN A 175 -12.22 -6.84 -11.03
C ASN A 175 -12.23 -7.53 -12.40
N ALA A 176 -12.90 -6.95 -13.39
CA ALA A 176 -12.89 -7.48 -14.76
C ALA A 176 -11.48 -7.42 -15.36
N GLN A 177 -10.74 -6.33 -15.12
CA GLN A 177 -9.34 -6.21 -15.55
C GLN A 177 -8.44 -7.25 -14.87
N MET A 178 -8.57 -7.46 -13.55
CA MET A 178 -7.80 -8.48 -12.82
C MET A 178 -8.09 -9.90 -13.31
N LEU A 179 -9.36 -10.23 -13.62
CA LEU A 179 -9.73 -11.51 -14.21
C LEU A 179 -9.14 -11.71 -15.62
N GLU A 180 -9.10 -10.65 -16.43
CA GLU A 180 -8.42 -10.71 -17.73
C GLU A 180 -6.92 -10.91 -17.58
N ASN A 181 -6.28 -10.26 -16.62
CA ASN A 181 -4.86 -10.48 -16.30
C ASN A 181 -4.59 -11.93 -15.89
N VAL A 182 -5.47 -12.55 -15.10
CA VAL A 182 -5.38 -13.99 -14.79
C VAL A 182 -5.43 -14.83 -16.07
N ARG A 183 -6.37 -14.54 -16.97
CA ARG A 183 -6.50 -15.25 -18.24
C ARG A 183 -5.24 -15.09 -19.12
N LEU A 184 -4.67 -13.89 -19.19
CA LEU A 184 -3.51 -13.57 -20.01
C LEU A 184 -2.20 -14.16 -19.43
N SER A 185 -2.05 -14.15 -18.10
CA SER A 185 -0.88 -14.70 -17.41
C SER A 185 -0.91 -16.22 -17.29
N GLY A 186 -2.07 -16.86 -17.45
CA GLY A 186 -2.26 -18.28 -17.19
C GLY A 186 -2.28 -18.67 -15.71
N MET A 187 -2.36 -17.69 -14.80
CA MET A 187 -2.39 -17.94 -13.35
C MET A 187 -3.75 -18.49 -12.91
N PRO A 188 -3.80 -19.24 -11.78
CA PRO A 188 -5.03 -19.89 -11.33
C PRO A 188 -6.06 -18.96 -10.68
N SER A 189 -5.68 -17.75 -10.26
CA SER A 189 -6.56 -16.84 -9.53
C SER A 189 -6.14 -15.37 -9.62
N ILE A 190 -7.02 -14.47 -9.17
CA ILE A 190 -6.73 -13.03 -9.02
C ILE A 190 -5.72 -12.71 -7.91
N GLY A 191 -5.27 -13.69 -7.14
CA GLY A 191 -4.14 -13.57 -6.21
C GLY A 191 -2.77 -13.38 -6.88
N LEU A 192 -2.74 -13.21 -8.18
CA LEU A 192 -1.63 -12.69 -8.96
C LEU A 192 -1.17 -11.34 -8.40
N THR A 193 0.13 -11.14 -8.18
CA THR A 193 0.66 -9.91 -7.60
C THR A 193 0.45 -8.72 -8.54
N LEU A 194 0.89 -8.86 -9.79
CA LEU A 194 0.79 -7.82 -10.81
C LEU A 194 0.81 -8.41 -12.23
N TYR A 195 0.36 -7.64 -13.21
CA TYR A 195 0.43 -8.01 -14.62
C TYR A 195 0.36 -6.75 -15.51
N PRO A 196 1.13 -6.67 -16.64
CA PRO A 196 2.25 -7.55 -16.99
C PRO A 196 3.44 -7.43 -16.03
N THR A 197 4.41 -8.35 -16.15
CA THR A 197 5.61 -8.35 -15.32
C THR A 197 6.57 -7.21 -15.68
N TYR A 198 7.37 -6.77 -14.72
CA TYR A 198 8.54 -5.94 -15.00
C TYR A 198 9.56 -6.69 -15.88
N PRO A 199 10.52 -5.97 -16.51
CA PRO A 199 11.58 -6.62 -17.29
C PRO A 199 12.39 -7.60 -16.44
N GLU A 200 12.89 -8.65 -17.08
CA GLU A 200 13.75 -9.63 -16.43
C GLU A 200 14.99 -8.96 -15.80
N ASN A 201 15.33 -9.37 -14.57
CA ASN A 201 16.42 -8.83 -13.78
C ASN A 201 16.28 -7.33 -13.38
N PHE A 202 15.08 -6.76 -13.48
CA PHE A 202 14.83 -5.40 -13.02
C PHE A 202 14.98 -5.28 -11.49
N PHE A 203 14.37 -6.20 -10.74
CA PHE A 203 14.52 -6.26 -9.28
C PHE A 203 15.74 -7.08 -8.85
N ARG A 204 16.35 -6.71 -7.73
CA ARG A 204 17.53 -7.37 -7.14
C ARG A 204 17.20 -8.18 -5.89
N GLY A 205 18.22 -8.82 -5.32
CA GLY A 205 18.17 -9.56 -4.06
C GLY A 205 17.81 -11.03 -4.20
N GLY A 206 17.81 -11.72 -3.05
CA GLY A 206 17.50 -13.15 -2.98
C GLY A 206 16.11 -13.50 -3.49
N MET A 207 15.15 -12.62 -3.27
CA MET A 207 13.77 -12.75 -3.76
C MET A 207 13.66 -12.52 -5.27
N SER A 208 14.56 -11.73 -5.85
CA SER A 208 14.59 -11.48 -7.30
C SER A 208 14.99 -12.71 -8.11
N LYS A 209 15.60 -13.72 -7.51
CA LYS A 209 15.85 -15.02 -8.18
C LYS A 209 14.58 -15.78 -8.50
N ALA A 210 13.50 -15.43 -7.81
CA ALA A 210 12.14 -15.87 -8.10
C ALA A 210 11.33 -14.75 -8.80
N TYR A 211 12.02 -13.83 -9.47
CA TYR A 211 11.44 -12.59 -10.01
C TYR A 211 10.20 -12.80 -10.87
N ILE A 212 10.17 -13.85 -11.67
CA ILE A 212 9.01 -14.20 -12.49
C ILE A 212 7.78 -14.42 -11.60
N TYR A 213 7.95 -15.16 -10.52
CA TYR A 213 6.87 -15.51 -9.61
C TYR A 213 6.43 -14.31 -8.77
N GLN A 214 7.37 -13.54 -8.26
CA GLN A 214 7.10 -12.40 -7.38
C GLN A 214 6.61 -11.16 -8.14
N ASN A 215 6.99 -11.00 -9.40
CA ASN A 215 6.63 -9.87 -10.23
C ASN A 215 5.43 -10.14 -11.15
N GLY A 216 4.49 -10.96 -10.74
CA GLY A 216 3.29 -11.26 -11.52
C GLY A 216 3.41 -12.55 -12.34
N GLY A 217 4.33 -13.44 -11.97
CA GLY A 217 4.39 -14.82 -12.46
C GLY A 217 3.49 -15.74 -11.61
N ASP A 218 4.10 -16.79 -11.05
CA ASP A 218 3.36 -17.85 -10.33
C ASP A 218 3.00 -17.49 -8.87
N TRP A 219 3.25 -16.26 -8.45
CA TRP A 219 2.93 -15.85 -7.09
C TRP A 219 1.46 -15.55 -6.96
N THR A 220 0.78 -16.43 -6.27
CA THR A 220 -0.61 -16.28 -5.85
C THR A 220 -0.69 -16.51 -4.36
N TRP A 221 -1.59 -15.81 -3.72
CA TRP A 221 -1.94 -16.05 -2.32
C TRP A 221 -2.95 -17.18 -2.17
#